data_79d8a202f9327906770ad3447355f19b
#
_entry.id   79d8a202f9327906770ad3447355f19b
#
_cell.length_a   1.000
_cell.length_b   1.000
_cell.length_c   1.000
_cell.angle_alpha   90.00
_cell.angle_beta   90.00
_cell.angle_gamma   90.00
#
_symmetry.space_group_name_H-M   'P 1'
#
loop_
_entity.id
_entity.type
_entity.pdbx_description
1 polymer ?
#
loop_
_entity_poly.entity_id
_entity_poly.type
_entity_poly.pdbx_seq_one_letter_code
_entity_poly.pdbx_strand_id
1 'polypeptide(L)'
;VIKVNRRGNPEDTGAEAKPSAFAWARHASAGFGGNSLPEGARRRALADWIVHPDNPLTRRVIVNRLWHHHFGKGIVTTPSDFGLGGDLPSHPELLDWLAEELLRNGWRLKPIHRLIVTSAAYRQSSQRVDAKAASLDSGNRLLWRQNQRRLDAESVRDAVLATSGKLDITAGGPGFKDFDYTEAYAPVYRYVSPDKPELWRRSIYRFIVRTTPHRFMSVLDCPDPANLTPARIKTTTALQALALSNNEFMLRQATHLATRVDNESGSRAEAIRRAFALAFQRSPTDAEHRAAETLVAEQGLFSLCRALLNANEFSYLD
;
A
#
# COMPACT_ATOMS: atom_id res chain seq x y z
N VAL A 1 -26.85 -23.36 -22.85
CA VAL A 1 -26.67 -22.24 -23.80
C VAL A 1 -26.90 -20.95 -23.06
N ILE A 2 -25.93 -20.03 -23.08
CA ILE A 2 -26.05 -18.69 -22.47
C ILE A 2 -26.61 -17.75 -23.53
N LYS A 3 -27.65 -17.00 -23.18
CA LYS A 3 -28.25 -15.99 -24.07
C LYS A 3 -28.05 -14.58 -23.49
N VAL A 4 -28.04 -13.60 -24.36
CA VAL A 4 -28.01 -12.20 -23.96
C VAL A 4 -29.37 -11.83 -23.38
N ASN A 5 -29.44 -11.34 -22.14
CA ASN A 5 -30.66 -10.86 -21.54
C ASN A 5 -30.95 -9.42 -22.03
N ARG A 6 -32.07 -9.19 -22.69
CA ARG A 6 -32.45 -7.83 -23.12
C ARG A 6 -32.74 -6.97 -21.92
N ARG A 7 -32.03 -5.83 -21.82
CA ARG A 7 -32.09 -4.91 -20.68
C ARG A 7 -31.95 -5.59 -19.30
N GLY A 8 -31.20 -6.74 -19.25
CA GLY A 8 -31.00 -7.48 -18.02
C GLY A 8 -32.17 -8.36 -17.57
N ASN A 9 -33.26 -8.41 -18.32
CA ASN A 9 -34.41 -9.26 -18.00
C ASN A 9 -34.10 -10.74 -18.35
N PRO A 10 -34.06 -11.66 -17.37
CA PRO A 10 -33.80 -13.08 -17.61
C PRO A 10 -34.92 -13.80 -18.39
N GLU A 11 -36.12 -13.24 -18.43
CA GLU A 11 -37.27 -13.80 -19.18
C GLU A 11 -37.29 -13.35 -20.64
N ASP A 12 -36.67 -12.20 -20.97
CA ASP A 12 -36.53 -11.68 -22.32
C ASP A 12 -35.12 -11.92 -22.86
N THR A 13 -34.91 -13.10 -23.46
CA THR A 13 -33.60 -13.51 -23.96
C THR A 13 -33.46 -13.25 -25.45
N GLY A 14 -32.30 -12.71 -25.84
CA GLY A 14 -31.89 -12.46 -27.23
C GLY A 14 -31.03 -13.57 -27.84
N ALA A 15 -30.04 -13.16 -28.61
CA ALA A 15 -29.13 -14.07 -29.29
C ALA A 15 -28.28 -14.90 -28.31
N GLU A 16 -27.82 -16.04 -28.77
CA GLU A 16 -26.86 -16.87 -28.04
C GLU A 16 -25.52 -16.14 -27.88
N ALA A 17 -25.04 -16.07 -26.63
CA ALA A 17 -23.72 -15.54 -26.31
C ALA A 17 -22.66 -16.64 -26.44
N LYS A 18 -21.69 -16.42 -27.30
CA LYS A 18 -20.54 -17.32 -27.47
C LYS A 18 -19.39 -16.86 -26.53
N PRO A 19 -18.69 -17.79 -25.89
CA PRO A 19 -17.50 -17.46 -25.12
C PRO A 19 -16.47 -16.79 -26.01
N SER A 20 -16.09 -15.56 -25.69
CA SER A 20 -15.10 -14.79 -26.48
C SER A 20 -14.38 -13.78 -25.62
N ALA A 21 -13.19 -13.36 -26.07
CA ALA A 21 -12.48 -12.20 -25.55
C ALA A 21 -12.96 -10.92 -26.25
N PHE A 22 -12.38 -9.78 -25.85
CA PHE A 22 -12.66 -8.49 -26.47
C PHE A 22 -12.22 -8.46 -27.93
N ALA A 23 -13.13 -8.11 -28.84
CA ALA A 23 -12.89 -8.12 -30.29
C ALA A 23 -11.80 -7.15 -30.75
N TRP A 24 -11.54 -6.08 -29.99
CA TRP A 24 -10.48 -5.11 -30.28
C TRP A 24 -9.07 -5.66 -30.02
N ALA A 25 -8.92 -6.65 -29.13
CA ALA A 25 -7.66 -7.31 -28.85
C ALA A 25 -7.45 -8.49 -29.79
N ARG A 26 -7.21 -8.22 -31.08
CA ARG A 26 -7.19 -9.20 -32.18
C ARG A 26 -5.94 -10.06 -32.27
N HIS A 27 -5.02 -9.96 -31.35
CA HIS A 27 -3.70 -10.62 -31.35
C HIS A 27 -3.76 -12.15 -31.13
N ALA A 28 -4.86 -12.66 -30.57
CA ALA A 28 -5.10 -14.09 -30.44
C ALA A 28 -6.54 -14.38 -30.83
N SER A 29 -6.85 -15.63 -31.16
CA SER A 29 -8.22 -16.05 -31.44
C SER A 29 -9.14 -15.61 -30.30
N ALA A 30 -10.00 -14.66 -30.58
CA ALA A 30 -10.96 -14.13 -29.60
C ALA A 30 -12.07 -15.14 -29.27
N GLY A 31 -12.19 -16.23 -30.02
CA GLY A 31 -13.18 -17.29 -29.80
C GLY A 31 -12.61 -18.43 -28.98
N PHE A 32 -13.24 -18.73 -27.85
CA PHE A 32 -12.83 -19.82 -26.95
C PHE A 32 -13.54 -21.14 -27.27
N GLY A 33 -13.65 -21.48 -28.58
CA GLY A 33 -14.12 -22.79 -29.04
C GLY A 33 -15.63 -23.05 -28.94
N GLY A 34 -16.45 -22.03 -28.71
CA GLY A 34 -17.91 -22.14 -28.65
C GLY A 34 -18.44 -22.87 -27.40
N ASN A 35 -19.78 -23.10 -27.39
CA ASN A 35 -20.47 -23.69 -26.25
C ASN A 35 -20.27 -25.23 -26.11
N SER A 36 -19.64 -25.86 -27.10
CA SER A 36 -19.39 -27.31 -27.12
C SER A 36 -18.16 -27.74 -26.29
N LEU A 37 -17.24 -26.82 -25.96
CA LEU A 37 -16.06 -27.12 -25.15
C LEU A 37 -16.41 -27.26 -23.65
N PRO A 38 -15.78 -28.23 -22.95
CA PRO A 38 -15.85 -28.29 -21.50
C PRO A 38 -15.46 -26.97 -20.83
N GLU A 39 -16.07 -26.64 -19.69
CA GLU A 39 -15.81 -25.39 -18.97
C GLU A 39 -14.32 -25.20 -18.67
N GLY A 40 -13.61 -26.25 -18.26
CA GLY A 40 -12.17 -26.18 -17.99
C GLY A 40 -11.34 -25.78 -19.21
N ALA A 41 -11.69 -26.25 -20.40
CA ALA A 41 -11.02 -25.89 -21.65
C ALA A 41 -11.26 -24.40 -22.01
N ARG A 42 -12.48 -23.90 -21.80
CA ARG A 42 -12.81 -22.47 -22.01
C ARG A 42 -12.08 -21.56 -21.04
N ARG A 43 -11.99 -21.97 -19.76
CA ARG A 43 -11.20 -21.21 -18.75
C ARG A 43 -9.72 -21.19 -19.11
N ARG A 44 -9.18 -22.30 -19.60
CA ARG A 44 -7.79 -22.36 -20.07
C ARG A 44 -7.57 -21.44 -21.27
N ALA A 45 -8.44 -21.46 -22.27
CA ALA A 45 -8.34 -20.56 -23.42
C ALA A 45 -8.37 -19.07 -23.02
N LEU A 46 -9.17 -18.70 -22.02
CA LEU A 46 -9.16 -17.35 -21.46
C LEU A 46 -7.83 -17.02 -20.77
N ALA A 47 -7.30 -17.96 -19.98
CA ALA A 47 -6.00 -17.76 -19.32
C ALA A 47 -4.87 -17.61 -20.35
N ASP A 48 -4.83 -18.46 -21.37
CA ASP A 48 -3.85 -18.38 -22.44
C ASP A 48 -3.95 -17.05 -23.22
N TRP A 49 -5.17 -16.54 -23.43
CA TRP A 49 -5.39 -15.24 -24.04
C TRP A 49 -4.90 -14.08 -23.15
N ILE A 50 -5.14 -14.13 -21.84
CA ILE A 50 -4.70 -13.09 -20.88
C ILE A 50 -3.17 -12.96 -20.88
N VAL A 51 -2.45 -14.09 -20.89
CA VAL A 51 -0.97 -14.11 -20.84
C VAL A 51 -0.31 -14.15 -22.22
N HIS A 52 -1.08 -14.06 -23.28
CA HIS A 52 -0.55 -14.13 -24.65
C HIS A 52 0.52 -13.04 -24.88
N PRO A 53 1.68 -13.38 -25.50
CA PRO A 53 2.76 -12.41 -25.74
C PRO A 53 2.31 -11.14 -26.48
N ASP A 54 1.37 -11.27 -27.40
CA ASP A 54 0.83 -10.13 -28.15
C ASP A 54 -0.28 -9.37 -27.41
N ASN A 55 -0.67 -9.81 -26.19
CA ASN A 55 -1.60 -9.04 -25.38
C ASN A 55 -0.89 -7.84 -24.72
N PRO A 56 -1.10 -6.62 -25.22
CA PRO A 56 -0.36 -5.47 -24.72
C PRO A 56 -0.83 -5.02 -23.33
N LEU A 57 -2.07 -5.34 -22.94
CA LEU A 57 -2.68 -4.79 -21.74
C LEU A 57 -2.17 -5.45 -20.46
N THR A 58 -2.15 -6.78 -20.40
CA THR A 58 -1.82 -7.48 -19.15
C THR A 58 -0.44 -7.06 -18.63
N ARG A 59 0.57 -7.04 -19.50
CA ARG A 59 1.93 -6.66 -19.12
C ARG A 59 2.05 -5.17 -18.79
N ARG A 60 1.39 -4.27 -19.56
CA ARG A 60 1.36 -2.83 -19.27
C ARG A 60 0.71 -2.54 -17.92
N VAL A 61 -0.42 -3.17 -17.62
CA VAL A 61 -1.11 -3.02 -16.32
C VAL A 61 -0.22 -3.46 -15.17
N ILE A 62 0.45 -4.61 -15.27
CA ILE A 62 1.32 -5.12 -14.21
C ILE A 62 2.50 -4.18 -13.97
N VAL A 63 3.25 -3.79 -15.02
CA VAL A 63 4.41 -2.91 -14.85
C VAL A 63 4.01 -1.50 -14.39
N ASN A 64 2.85 -1.00 -14.82
CA ASN A 64 2.30 0.25 -14.33
C ASN A 64 1.97 0.20 -12.83
N ARG A 65 1.45 -0.92 -12.34
CA ARG A 65 1.20 -1.13 -10.90
C ARG A 65 2.51 -1.22 -10.11
N LEU A 66 3.53 -1.92 -10.62
CA LEU A 66 4.85 -1.94 -10.01
C LEU A 66 5.42 -0.53 -9.93
N TRP A 67 5.37 0.23 -11.01
CA TRP A 67 5.79 1.63 -11.05
C TRP A 67 5.04 2.49 -10.04
N HIS A 68 3.71 2.36 -10.00
CA HIS A 68 2.86 3.06 -9.02
C HIS A 68 3.29 2.79 -7.58
N HIS A 69 3.60 1.53 -7.24
CA HIS A 69 4.05 1.18 -5.89
C HIS A 69 5.44 1.75 -5.55
N HIS A 70 6.29 1.97 -6.55
CA HIS A 70 7.62 2.56 -6.34
C HIS A 70 7.61 4.09 -6.29
N PHE A 71 6.86 4.74 -7.17
CA PHE A 71 6.85 6.20 -7.32
C PHE A 71 5.60 6.90 -6.74
N GLY A 72 4.64 6.15 -6.26
CA GLY A 72 3.38 6.69 -5.71
C GLY A 72 2.32 7.03 -6.75
N LYS A 73 2.72 7.21 -8.01
CA LYS A 73 1.81 7.38 -9.17
C LYS A 73 2.24 6.45 -10.29
N GLY A 74 1.28 5.89 -11.01
CA GLY A 74 1.54 5.11 -12.21
C GLY A 74 1.99 5.98 -13.38
N ILE A 75 2.65 5.38 -14.37
CA ILE A 75 2.88 6.01 -15.68
C ILE A 75 1.53 6.34 -16.32
N VAL A 76 0.55 5.44 -16.18
CA VAL A 76 -0.89 5.71 -16.35
C VAL A 76 -1.48 5.90 -14.96
N THR A 77 -2.06 7.08 -14.69
CA THR A 77 -2.52 7.43 -13.33
C THR A 77 -3.84 6.76 -12.96
N THR A 78 -4.54 6.19 -13.95
CA THR A 78 -5.75 5.37 -13.79
C THR A 78 -5.41 3.87 -13.90
N PRO A 79 -4.89 3.21 -12.85
CA PRO A 79 -4.28 1.87 -12.95
C PRO A 79 -5.27 0.74 -13.25
N SER A 80 -6.56 1.01 -13.22
CA SER A 80 -7.63 0.07 -13.60
C SER A 80 -8.41 0.47 -14.85
N ASP A 81 -8.01 1.58 -15.50
CA ASP A 81 -8.59 2.02 -16.75
C ASP A 81 -7.48 2.43 -17.74
N PHE A 82 -7.26 1.56 -18.70
CA PHE A 82 -6.35 1.75 -19.84
C PHE A 82 -7.14 1.97 -21.14
N GLY A 83 -8.45 2.22 -21.01
CA GLY A 83 -9.35 2.51 -22.12
C GLY A 83 -9.49 4.01 -22.41
N LEU A 84 -10.56 4.34 -23.14
CA LEU A 84 -10.84 5.71 -23.56
C LEU A 84 -11.18 6.66 -22.40
N GLY A 85 -11.64 6.12 -21.26
CA GLY A 85 -11.92 6.90 -20.06
C GLY A 85 -10.71 7.09 -19.14
N GLY A 86 -9.62 6.39 -19.42
CA GLY A 86 -8.39 6.47 -18.63
C GLY A 86 -7.45 7.57 -19.08
N ASP A 87 -6.45 7.85 -18.24
CA ASP A 87 -5.41 8.82 -18.54
C ASP A 87 -4.40 8.28 -19.56
N LEU A 88 -3.86 9.18 -20.36
CA LEU A 88 -2.73 8.86 -21.23
C LEU A 88 -1.44 8.64 -20.40
N PRO A 89 -0.58 7.71 -20.82
CA PRO A 89 0.70 7.48 -20.15
C PRO A 89 1.60 8.72 -20.22
N SER A 90 2.25 9.06 -19.10
CA SER A 90 3.23 10.16 -19.07
C SER A 90 4.50 9.83 -19.87
N HIS A 91 4.86 8.55 -19.96
CA HIS A 91 6.04 8.04 -20.63
C HIS A 91 5.65 6.75 -21.38
N PRO A 92 5.04 6.84 -22.58
CA PRO A 92 4.51 5.67 -23.29
C PRO A 92 5.60 4.67 -23.67
N GLU A 93 6.74 5.15 -24.16
CA GLU A 93 7.87 4.30 -24.56
C GLU A 93 8.47 3.55 -23.37
N LEU A 94 8.57 4.19 -22.21
CA LEU A 94 9.01 3.54 -20.97
C LEU A 94 8.03 2.45 -20.52
N LEU A 95 6.73 2.71 -20.60
CA LEU A 95 5.70 1.74 -20.27
C LEU A 95 5.82 0.50 -21.15
N ASP A 96 6.00 0.70 -22.45
CA ASP A 96 6.16 -0.38 -23.41
C ASP A 96 7.46 -1.15 -23.21
N TRP A 97 8.56 -0.46 -22.99
CA TRP A 97 9.85 -1.09 -22.68
C TRP A 97 9.79 -1.96 -21.42
N LEU A 98 9.21 -1.45 -20.32
CA LEU A 98 9.04 -2.24 -19.09
C LEU A 98 8.14 -3.45 -19.30
N ALA A 99 7.10 -3.31 -20.13
CA ALA A 99 6.21 -4.42 -20.48
C ALA A 99 6.94 -5.52 -21.27
N GLU A 100 7.80 -5.13 -22.21
CA GLU A 100 8.68 -6.08 -22.93
C GLU A 100 9.72 -6.74 -22.02
N GLU A 101 10.34 -5.97 -21.11
CA GLU A 101 11.28 -6.53 -20.13
C GLU A 101 10.60 -7.55 -19.21
N LEU A 102 9.34 -7.35 -18.81
CA LEU A 102 8.59 -8.34 -18.05
C LEU A 102 8.45 -9.65 -18.83
N LEU A 103 8.11 -9.57 -20.13
CA LEU A 103 7.99 -10.74 -20.99
C LEU A 103 9.33 -11.43 -21.19
N ARG A 104 10.42 -10.71 -21.53
CA ARG A 104 11.78 -11.22 -21.69
C ARG A 104 12.30 -11.94 -20.44
N ASN A 105 11.91 -11.47 -19.28
CA ASN A 105 12.24 -12.09 -17.98
C ASN A 105 11.28 -13.21 -17.57
N GLY A 106 10.44 -13.72 -18.47
CA GLY A 106 9.51 -14.82 -18.20
C GLY A 106 8.50 -14.51 -17.10
N TRP A 107 7.92 -13.31 -17.12
CA TRP A 107 6.92 -12.81 -16.15
C TRP A 107 7.43 -12.72 -14.72
N ARG A 108 8.72 -12.74 -14.49
CA ARG A 108 9.32 -12.59 -13.15
C ARG A 108 9.37 -11.12 -12.74
N LEU A 109 8.78 -10.79 -11.61
CA LEU A 109 8.66 -9.41 -11.12
C LEU A 109 9.97 -8.87 -10.52
N LYS A 110 10.81 -9.73 -9.89
CA LYS A 110 12.06 -9.29 -9.24
C LYS A 110 13.03 -8.55 -10.17
N PRO A 111 13.26 -8.97 -11.43
CA PRO A 111 14.08 -8.20 -12.36
C PRO A 111 13.52 -6.78 -12.60
N ILE A 112 12.20 -6.63 -12.73
CA ILE A 112 11.56 -5.33 -12.94
C ILE A 112 11.72 -4.44 -11.70
N HIS A 113 11.50 -4.98 -10.50
CA HIS A 113 11.79 -4.24 -9.26
C HIS A 113 13.24 -3.76 -9.22
N ARG A 114 14.20 -4.63 -9.55
CA ARG A 114 15.62 -4.28 -9.59
C ARG A 114 15.90 -3.14 -10.58
N LEU A 115 15.38 -3.22 -11.80
CA LEU A 115 15.51 -2.16 -12.80
C LEU A 115 15.01 -0.81 -12.27
N ILE A 116 13.86 -0.79 -11.63
CA ILE A 116 13.26 0.42 -11.07
C ILE A 116 14.13 0.98 -9.93
N VAL A 117 14.43 0.19 -8.90
CA VAL A 117 15.11 0.69 -7.69
C VAL A 117 16.58 1.06 -7.91
N THR A 118 17.22 0.51 -8.95
CA THR A 118 18.60 0.89 -9.32
C THR A 118 18.67 2.05 -10.31
N SER A 119 17.54 2.51 -10.84
CA SER A 119 17.49 3.63 -11.77
C SER A 119 17.90 4.96 -11.12
N ALA A 120 18.48 5.86 -11.91
CA ALA A 120 18.81 7.20 -11.45
C ALA A 120 17.55 7.97 -11.01
N ALA A 121 16.41 7.75 -11.66
CA ALA A 121 15.13 8.37 -11.32
C ALA A 121 14.66 7.99 -9.91
N TYR A 122 14.78 6.71 -9.53
CA TYR A 122 14.37 6.25 -8.20
C TYR A 122 15.32 6.71 -7.09
N ARG A 123 16.60 6.86 -7.41
CA ARG A 123 17.67 7.23 -6.45
C ARG A 123 17.82 8.73 -6.25
N GLN A 124 16.97 9.56 -6.86
CA GLN A 124 16.95 11.00 -6.63
C GLN A 124 16.48 11.32 -5.21
N SER A 125 16.98 12.43 -4.65
CA SER A 125 16.46 13.00 -3.40
C SER A 125 15.05 13.56 -3.60
N SER A 126 14.18 13.34 -2.63
CA SER A 126 12.86 13.97 -2.55
C SER A 126 12.95 15.46 -2.17
N GLN A 127 14.03 15.84 -1.52
CA GLN A 127 14.27 17.21 -1.02
C GLN A 127 14.96 18.14 -2.05
N ARG A 128 15.17 17.65 -3.28
CA ARG A 128 15.73 18.48 -4.34
C ARG A 128 14.85 19.70 -4.60
N VAL A 129 15.45 20.88 -4.55
CA VAL A 129 14.80 22.15 -4.89
C VAL A 129 15.33 22.62 -6.23
N ASP A 130 14.44 22.81 -7.20
CA ASP A 130 14.76 23.35 -8.53
C ASP A 130 13.54 24.19 -8.97
N ALA A 131 13.67 25.51 -8.89
CA ALA A 131 12.58 26.43 -9.19
C ALA A 131 12.11 26.35 -10.65
N LYS A 132 13.03 26.09 -11.58
CA LYS A 132 12.71 25.95 -13.01
C LYS A 132 11.94 24.65 -13.25
N ALA A 133 12.39 23.52 -12.71
CA ALA A 133 11.69 22.24 -12.81
C ALA A 133 10.31 22.31 -12.15
N ALA A 134 10.21 22.93 -10.96
CA ALA A 134 8.94 23.11 -10.26
C ALA A 134 7.94 23.98 -11.03
N SER A 135 8.41 25.00 -11.77
CA SER A 135 7.53 25.83 -12.60
C SER A 135 7.01 25.10 -13.84
N LEU A 136 7.80 24.18 -14.39
CA LEU A 136 7.44 23.41 -15.58
C LEU A 136 6.61 22.16 -15.26
N ASP A 137 6.90 21.52 -14.13
CA ASP A 137 6.28 20.26 -13.69
C ASP A 137 6.07 20.26 -12.17
N SER A 138 5.15 21.12 -11.69
CA SER A 138 4.82 21.24 -10.27
C SER A 138 4.33 19.90 -9.66
N GLY A 139 3.66 19.06 -10.45
CA GLY A 139 3.15 17.76 -10.07
C GLY A 139 4.19 16.63 -10.07
N ASN A 140 5.44 16.95 -10.42
CA ASN A 140 6.53 15.97 -10.56
C ASN A 140 6.17 14.75 -11.41
N ARG A 141 5.42 14.99 -12.49
CA ARG A 141 4.97 13.95 -13.42
C ARG A 141 6.14 13.35 -14.22
N LEU A 142 7.15 14.17 -14.48
CA LEU A 142 8.36 13.79 -15.23
C LEU A 142 9.49 13.32 -14.31
N LEU A 143 9.26 13.22 -13.00
CA LEU A 143 10.18 12.68 -12.00
C LEU A 143 11.53 13.42 -11.95
N TRP A 144 11.52 14.76 -11.93
CA TRP A 144 12.72 15.57 -11.74
C TRP A 144 13.28 15.49 -10.31
N ARG A 145 12.51 14.93 -9.36
CA ARG A 145 12.90 14.53 -7.99
C ARG A 145 12.16 13.26 -7.59
N GLN A 146 12.53 12.64 -6.47
CA GLN A 146 11.71 11.58 -5.87
C GLN A 146 10.46 12.19 -5.21
N ASN A 147 9.35 11.47 -5.22
CA ASN A 147 8.15 11.89 -4.52
C ASN A 147 8.22 11.50 -3.04
N GLN A 148 7.93 12.45 -2.14
CA GLN A 148 7.65 12.10 -0.76
C GLN A 148 6.40 11.24 -0.68
N ARG A 149 6.44 10.18 0.13
CA ARG A 149 5.31 9.25 0.27
C ARG A 149 5.00 9.00 1.72
N ARG A 150 3.75 9.24 2.10
CA ARG A 150 3.26 8.76 3.38
C ARG A 150 3.16 7.24 3.38
N LEU A 151 3.55 6.60 4.47
CA LEU A 151 3.30 5.19 4.73
C LEU A 151 1.79 4.92 4.70
N ASP A 152 1.39 3.75 4.22
CA ASP A 152 0.01 3.29 4.34
C ASP A 152 -0.30 2.82 5.78
N ALA A 153 -1.57 2.66 6.10
CA ALA A 153 -2.04 2.33 7.44
C ALA A 153 -1.37 1.08 8.03
N GLU A 154 -1.22 0.05 7.20
CA GLU A 154 -0.59 -1.20 7.59
C GLU A 154 0.91 -1.02 7.86
N SER A 155 1.59 -0.24 7.04
CA SER A 155 3.01 0.06 7.21
C SER A 155 3.27 0.96 8.41
N VAL A 156 2.40 1.95 8.69
CA VAL A 156 2.47 2.76 9.91
C VAL A 156 2.36 1.87 11.14
N ARG A 157 1.36 0.97 11.20
CA ARG A 157 1.20 0.06 12.33
C ARG A 157 2.40 -0.86 12.51
N ASP A 158 2.92 -1.45 11.42
CA ASP A 158 4.08 -2.33 11.46
C ASP A 158 5.35 -1.56 11.86
N ALA A 159 5.55 -0.33 11.37
CA ALA A 159 6.67 0.53 11.75
C ALA A 159 6.63 0.89 13.25
N VAL A 160 5.45 1.23 13.79
CA VAL A 160 5.26 1.51 15.22
C VAL A 160 5.64 0.28 16.07
N LEU A 161 5.19 -0.92 15.70
CA LEU A 161 5.56 -2.17 16.37
C LEU A 161 7.06 -2.48 16.27
N ALA A 162 7.67 -2.24 15.10
CA ALA A 162 9.10 -2.45 14.91
C ALA A 162 9.93 -1.50 15.78
N THR A 163 9.55 -0.21 15.79
CA THR A 163 10.23 0.83 16.57
C THR A 163 10.12 0.56 18.08
N SER A 164 8.95 0.13 18.56
CA SER A 164 8.75 -0.25 19.96
C SER A 164 9.41 -1.60 20.35
N GLY A 165 9.92 -2.37 19.38
CA GLY A 165 10.52 -3.69 19.60
C GLY A 165 9.51 -4.82 19.79
N LYS A 166 8.25 -4.60 19.41
CA LYS A 166 7.16 -5.58 19.59
C LYS A 166 6.77 -6.31 18.31
N LEU A 167 7.30 -5.94 17.15
CA LEU A 167 6.90 -6.58 15.89
C LEU A 167 7.28 -8.05 15.83
N ASP A 168 6.28 -8.93 15.73
CA ASP A 168 6.47 -10.33 15.40
C ASP A 168 6.51 -10.50 13.87
N ILE A 169 7.66 -10.91 13.35
CA ILE A 169 7.92 -11.13 11.91
C ILE A 169 7.61 -12.55 11.44
N THR A 170 7.07 -13.41 12.31
CA THR A 170 6.73 -14.80 11.96
C THR A 170 5.84 -14.83 10.71
N ALA A 171 6.31 -15.52 9.68
CA ALA A 171 5.62 -15.64 8.40
C ALA A 171 4.68 -16.85 8.37
N GLY A 172 3.53 -16.68 7.69
CA GLY A 172 2.56 -17.76 7.50
C GLY A 172 1.62 -17.98 8.69
N GLY A 173 0.87 -19.05 8.65
CA GLY A 173 -0.13 -19.41 9.67
C GLY A 173 -1.43 -18.58 9.61
N PRO A 174 -2.37 -18.84 10.51
CA PRO A 174 -3.67 -18.15 10.57
C PRO A 174 -3.50 -16.67 10.94
N GLY A 175 -4.43 -15.86 10.47
CA GLY A 175 -4.49 -14.44 10.82
C GLY A 175 -4.89 -14.22 12.28
N PHE A 176 -4.40 -13.12 12.89
CA PHE A 176 -4.83 -12.71 14.22
C PHE A 176 -6.14 -11.93 14.18
N LYS A 177 -6.92 -12.03 15.25
CA LYS A 177 -8.20 -11.33 15.43
C LYS A 177 -8.03 -10.28 16.54
N ASP A 178 -8.30 -9.04 16.21
CA ASP A 178 -8.27 -7.87 17.09
C ASP A 178 -9.67 -7.36 17.44
N PHE A 179 -10.63 -8.29 17.54
CA PHE A 179 -12.02 -7.99 17.89
C PHE A 179 -12.65 -9.09 18.71
N ASP A 180 -13.63 -8.70 19.55
CA ASP A 180 -14.60 -9.59 20.15
C ASP A 180 -15.73 -9.86 19.15
N TYR A 181 -16.15 -11.12 19.08
CA TYR A 181 -17.26 -11.58 18.22
C TYR A 181 -18.45 -11.97 19.10
N THR A 182 -19.62 -11.44 18.77
CA THR A 182 -20.89 -11.86 19.37
C THR A 182 -21.80 -12.40 18.28
N GLU A 183 -22.24 -13.64 18.44
CA GLU A 183 -23.20 -14.25 17.54
C GLU A 183 -24.59 -13.64 17.79
N ALA A 184 -25.20 -13.14 16.68
CA ALA A 184 -26.52 -12.57 16.68
C ALA A 184 -27.11 -12.71 15.25
N TYR A 185 -28.39 -12.34 15.05
CA TYR A 185 -29.00 -12.31 13.72
C TYR A 185 -28.16 -11.50 12.71
N ALA A 186 -27.63 -10.36 13.15
CA ALA A 186 -26.53 -9.66 12.45
C ALA A 186 -25.28 -9.77 13.33
N PRO A 187 -24.21 -10.47 12.87
CA PRO A 187 -22.99 -10.64 13.65
C PRO A 187 -22.37 -9.33 14.09
N VAL A 188 -22.03 -9.21 15.37
CA VAL A 188 -21.43 -8.01 15.95
C VAL A 188 -19.94 -8.22 16.16
N TYR A 189 -19.13 -7.30 15.61
CA TYR A 189 -17.69 -7.26 15.77
C TYR A 189 -17.32 -5.98 16.49
N ARG A 190 -16.67 -6.11 17.66
CA ARG A 190 -16.18 -4.99 18.44
C ARG A 190 -14.65 -5.04 18.48
N TYR A 191 -13.98 -4.12 17.78
CA TYR A 191 -12.53 -4.04 17.80
C TYR A 191 -12.01 -3.68 19.18
N VAL A 192 -10.97 -4.39 19.58
CA VAL A 192 -10.27 -4.26 20.86
C VAL A 192 -8.77 -4.14 20.61
N SER A 193 -8.06 -3.50 21.52
CA SER A 193 -6.61 -3.32 21.39
C SER A 193 -5.89 -3.77 22.67
N PRO A 194 -6.07 -5.03 23.12
CA PRO A 194 -5.33 -5.51 24.28
C PRO A 194 -3.83 -5.58 23.98
N ASP A 195 -3.01 -5.40 25.02
CA ASP A 195 -1.56 -5.51 24.89
C ASP A 195 -1.12 -6.98 24.99
N LYS A 196 -1.23 -7.68 23.86
CA LYS A 196 -0.97 -9.13 23.77
C LYS A 196 -0.03 -9.45 22.61
N PRO A 197 0.97 -10.33 22.82
CA PRO A 197 1.92 -10.73 21.79
C PRO A 197 1.26 -11.25 20.50
N GLU A 198 0.12 -11.93 20.60
CA GLU A 198 -0.60 -12.48 19.46
C GLU A 198 -1.06 -11.39 18.46
N LEU A 199 -1.24 -10.15 18.95
CA LEU A 199 -1.65 -9.01 18.16
C LEU A 199 -0.47 -8.19 17.60
N TRP A 200 0.78 -8.56 17.90
CA TRP A 200 1.97 -7.83 17.46
C TRP A 200 2.51 -8.31 16.11
N ARG A 201 1.84 -9.24 15.47
CA ARG A 201 2.18 -9.69 14.12
C ARG A 201 2.00 -8.59 13.09
N ARG A 202 2.68 -8.73 11.95
CA ARG A 202 2.54 -7.81 10.81
C ARG A 202 1.08 -7.65 10.40
N SER A 203 0.70 -6.45 9.99
CA SER A 203 -0.67 -6.08 9.60
C SER A 203 -1.24 -6.91 8.46
N ILE A 204 -0.39 -7.49 7.59
CA ILE A 204 -0.80 -8.40 6.52
C ILE A 204 -1.49 -9.67 7.06
N TYR A 205 -1.24 -10.04 8.32
CA TYR A 205 -1.88 -11.19 8.98
C TYR A 205 -3.11 -10.81 9.80
N ARG A 206 -3.55 -9.55 9.77
CA ARG A 206 -4.75 -9.13 10.47
C ARG A 206 -5.99 -9.70 9.78
N PHE A 207 -6.90 -10.32 10.56
CA PHE A 207 -8.19 -10.76 10.05
C PHE A 207 -9.05 -9.55 9.69
N ILE A 208 -9.55 -9.52 8.45
CA ILE A 208 -10.35 -8.41 7.93
C ILE A 208 -11.83 -8.79 7.94
N VAL A 209 -12.63 -8.01 8.68
CA VAL A 209 -14.09 -8.09 8.67
C VAL A 209 -14.62 -7.12 7.63
N ARG A 210 -15.20 -7.63 6.53
CA ARG A 210 -15.68 -6.81 5.41
C ARG A 210 -16.83 -5.89 5.78
N THR A 211 -17.70 -6.34 6.70
CA THR A 211 -18.90 -5.59 7.12
C THR A 211 -18.63 -4.56 8.21
N THR A 212 -17.47 -4.63 8.87
CA THR A 212 -17.11 -3.77 9.99
C THR A 212 -15.66 -3.33 9.85
N PRO A 213 -15.38 -2.22 9.15
CA PRO A 213 -14.02 -1.70 8.98
C PRO A 213 -13.39 -1.31 10.33
N HIS A 214 -12.08 -1.55 10.47
CA HIS A 214 -11.34 -1.20 11.67
C HIS A 214 -11.12 0.32 11.75
N ARG A 215 -11.66 0.98 12.78
CA ARG A 215 -11.70 2.45 12.88
C ARG A 215 -10.34 3.11 12.75
N PHE A 216 -9.32 2.66 13.50
CA PHE A 216 -7.97 3.24 13.45
C PHE A 216 -7.35 3.10 12.05
N MET A 217 -7.46 1.91 11.44
CA MET A 217 -6.92 1.68 10.10
C MET A 217 -7.64 2.50 9.04
N SER A 218 -8.98 2.62 9.12
CA SER A 218 -9.79 3.41 8.18
C SER A 218 -9.47 4.90 8.25
N VAL A 219 -9.22 5.44 9.45
CA VAL A 219 -8.76 6.84 9.62
C VAL A 219 -7.42 7.08 8.89
N LEU A 220 -6.55 6.06 8.81
CA LEU A 220 -5.28 6.13 8.11
C LEU A 220 -5.37 5.74 6.62
N ASP A 221 -6.55 5.83 6.02
CA ASP A 221 -6.83 5.51 4.61
C ASP A 221 -6.62 4.02 4.24
N CYS A 222 -6.80 3.09 5.19
CA CYS A 222 -6.84 1.67 4.84
C CYS A 222 -8.01 1.42 3.88
N PRO A 223 -7.81 0.71 2.77
CA PRO A 223 -8.88 0.43 1.82
C PRO A 223 -10.07 -0.26 2.46
N ASP A 224 -11.27 0.11 2.01
CA ASP A 224 -12.48 -0.63 2.35
C ASP A 224 -12.43 -2.03 1.70
N PRO A 225 -12.44 -3.12 2.49
CA PRO A 225 -12.33 -4.47 1.96
C PRO A 225 -13.57 -4.93 1.19
N ALA A 226 -14.66 -4.19 1.23
CA ALA A 226 -15.87 -4.47 0.46
C ALA A 226 -15.79 -3.94 -0.97
N ASN A 227 -14.90 -2.99 -1.25
CA ASN A 227 -14.79 -2.28 -2.51
C ASN A 227 -13.47 -2.54 -3.24
N LEU A 228 -13.52 -2.52 -4.57
CA LEU A 228 -12.32 -2.55 -5.40
C LEU A 228 -11.55 -1.24 -5.23
N THR A 229 -10.29 -1.33 -4.80
CA THR A 229 -9.42 -0.17 -4.60
C THR A 229 -8.15 -0.32 -5.45
N PRO A 230 -8.17 0.14 -6.71
CA PRO A 230 -7.05 -0.02 -7.64
C PRO A 230 -5.83 0.83 -7.28
N ALA A 231 -6.06 1.98 -6.62
CA ALA A 231 -5.03 2.84 -6.05
C ALA A 231 -5.46 3.25 -4.65
N ARG A 232 -4.50 3.32 -3.72
CA ARG A 232 -4.79 3.80 -2.36
C ARG A 232 -4.96 5.31 -2.37
N ILE A 233 -6.05 5.78 -1.81
CA ILE A 233 -6.24 7.20 -1.50
C ILE A 233 -5.31 7.54 -0.34
N LYS A 234 -4.69 8.71 -0.39
CA LYS A 234 -3.87 9.25 0.70
C LYS A 234 -4.38 10.64 1.02
N THR A 235 -4.90 10.80 2.22
CA THR A 235 -5.38 12.10 2.72
C THR A 235 -4.48 12.59 3.85
N THR A 236 -4.55 13.88 4.14
CA THR A 236 -3.94 14.47 5.33
C THR A 236 -5.03 15.22 6.06
N THR A 237 -5.47 14.67 7.19
CA THR A 237 -6.61 15.21 7.95
C THR A 237 -6.24 15.42 9.42
N ALA A 238 -6.92 16.37 10.08
CA ALA A 238 -6.78 16.58 11.53
C ALA A 238 -7.18 15.31 12.32
N LEU A 239 -8.13 14.52 11.81
CA LEU A 239 -8.55 13.27 12.43
C LEU A 239 -7.44 12.22 12.44
N GLN A 240 -6.59 12.17 11.41
CA GLN A 240 -5.42 11.30 11.37
C GLN A 240 -4.39 11.70 12.42
N ALA A 241 -4.07 12.98 12.54
CA ALA A 241 -3.17 13.48 13.57
C ALA A 241 -3.71 13.18 14.98
N LEU A 242 -5.01 13.38 15.20
CA LEU A 242 -5.67 13.05 16.46
C LEU A 242 -5.62 11.55 16.76
N ALA A 243 -5.86 10.71 15.76
CA ALA A 243 -5.79 9.24 15.91
C ALA A 243 -4.35 8.79 16.24
N LEU A 244 -3.35 9.28 15.54
CA LEU A 244 -1.95 8.94 15.83
C LEU A 244 -1.53 9.39 17.23
N SER A 245 -2.01 10.54 17.72
CA SER A 245 -1.63 11.04 19.04
C SER A 245 -2.38 10.39 20.21
N ASN A 246 -3.64 9.92 20.02
CA ASN A 246 -4.50 9.53 21.12
C ASN A 246 -5.01 8.08 21.04
N ASN A 247 -4.77 7.37 19.94
CA ASN A 247 -5.22 5.99 19.85
C ASN A 247 -4.52 5.10 20.89
N GLU A 248 -5.28 4.23 21.53
CA GLU A 248 -4.80 3.33 22.60
C GLU A 248 -3.59 2.48 22.15
N PHE A 249 -3.62 1.97 20.93
CA PHE A 249 -2.49 1.23 20.34
C PHE A 249 -1.23 2.11 20.31
N MET A 250 -1.34 3.35 19.81
CA MET A 250 -0.21 4.28 19.71
C MET A 250 0.37 4.62 21.08
N LEU A 251 -0.48 4.89 22.07
CA LEU A 251 -0.06 5.19 23.43
C LEU A 251 0.67 4.01 24.09
N ARG A 252 0.18 2.79 23.92
CA ARG A 252 0.86 1.59 24.41
C ARG A 252 2.22 1.38 23.75
N GLN A 253 2.28 1.55 22.44
CA GLN A 253 3.56 1.40 21.74
C GLN A 253 4.56 2.50 22.10
N ALA A 254 4.10 3.71 22.41
CA ALA A 254 4.96 4.77 22.97
C ALA A 254 5.51 4.38 24.36
N THR A 255 4.71 3.71 25.19
CA THR A 255 5.18 3.17 26.48
C THR A 255 6.22 2.08 26.26
N HIS A 256 5.99 1.14 25.33
CA HIS A 256 6.97 0.10 25.02
C HIS A 256 8.27 0.68 24.45
N LEU A 257 8.19 1.69 23.59
CA LEU A 257 9.36 2.38 23.06
C LEU A 257 10.14 3.09 24.19
N ALA A 258 9.44 3.78 25.10
CA ALA A 258 10.07 4.42 26.25
C ALA A 258 10.82 3.41 27.13
N THR A 259 10.18 2.30 27.47
CA THR A 259 10.81 1.20 28.23
C THR A 259 12.02 0.62 27.47
N ARG A 260 11.89 0.44 26.14
CA ARG A 260 12.97 -0.08 25.31
C ARG A 260 14.19 0.82 25.35
N VAL A 261 14.02 2.12 25.08
CA VAL A 261 15.16 3.05 25.04
C VAL A 261 15.78 3.28 26.41
N ASP A 262 15.00 3.21 27.49
CA ASP A 262 15.50 3.26 28.85
C ASP A 262 16.40 2.07 29.15
N ASN A 263 15.95 0.86 28.84
CA ASN A 263 16.69 -0.38 29.05
C ASN A 263 17.93 -0.52 28.15
N GLU A 264 17.92 0.06 26.95
CA GLU A 264 19.02 -0.01 25.98
C GLU A 264 20.07 1.10 26.18
N SER A 265 19.91 2.00 27.17
CA SER A 265 20.74 3.19 27.36
C SER A 265 21.25 3.34 28.79
N GLY A 266 22.48 3.80 28.95
CA GLY A 266 23.08 4.04 30.28
C GLY A 266 22.80 5.45 30.83
N SER A 267 22.22 6.34 30.04
CA SER A 267 21.91 7.72 30.43
C SER A 267 20.72 8.28 29.67
N ARG A 268 20.10 9.33 30.24
CA ARG A 268 18.96 10.02 29.58
C ARG A 268 19.33 10.57 28.20
N ALA A 269 20.53 11.13 28.06
CA ALA A 269 21.00 11.65 26.76
C ALA A 269 21.18 10.54 25.72
N GLU A 270 21.62 9.35 26.13
CA GLU A 270 21.66 8.17 25.24
C GLU A 270 20.28 7.67 24.90
N ALA A 271 19.34 7.64 25.85
CA ALA A 271 17.96 7.25 25.60
C ALA A 271 17.27 8.16 24.57
N ILE A 272 17.51 9.46 24.64
CA ILE A 272 17.03 10.42 23.65
C ILE A 272 17.63 10.10 22.27
N ARG A 273 18.95 9.97 22.15
CA ARG A 273 19.60 9.61 20.88
C ARG A 273 19.09 8.27 20.33
N ARG A 274 18.89 7.29 21.22
CA ARG A 274 18.37 5.98 20.84
C ARG A 274 16.93 6.07 20.31
N ALA A 275 16.08 6.88 20.93
CA ALA A 275 14.71 7.11 20.47
C ALA A 275 14.66 7.69 19.05
N PHE A 276 15.49 8.72 18.77
CA PHE A 276 15.62 9.30 17.42
C PHE A 276 16.16 8.28 16.40
N ALA A 277 17.19 7.51 16.77
CA ALA A 277 17.76 6.49 15.90
C ALA A 277 16.74 5.40 15.55
N LEU A 278 15.88 4.98 16.48
CA LEU A 278 14.84 3.98 16.24
C LEU A 278 13.67 4.54 15.44
N ALA A 279 13.27 5.79 15.67
CA ALA A 279 12.13 6.39 15.01
C ALA A 279 12.49 6.97 13.61
N PHE A 280 13.63 7.63 13.49
CA PHE A 280 14.00 8.40 12.29
C PHE A 280 15.28 7.92 11.60
N GLN A 281 15.96 6.90 12.17
CA GLN A 281 17.20 6.32 11.65
C GLN A 281 18.36 7.36 11.53
N ARG A 282 18.30 8.42 12.34
CA ARG A 282 19.31 9.46 12.45
C ARG A 282 19.49 9.91 13.90
N SER A 283 20.58 10.61 14.16
CA SER A 283 20.74 11.35 15.41
C SER A 283 19.88 12.63 15.44
N PRO A 284 19.47 13.10 16.62
CA PRO A 284 18.86 14.41 16.74
C PRO A 284 19.87 15.51 16.41
N THR A 285 19.41 16.62 15.85
CA THR A 285 20.18 17.87 15.79
C THR A 285 20.35 18.44 17.20
N ASP A 286 21.30 19.39 17.39
CA ASP A 286 21.51 20.02 18.70
C ASP A 286 20.24 20.73 19.24
N ALA A 287 19.43 21.29 18.34
CA ALA A 287 18.16 21.94 18.72
C ALA A 287 17.12 20.91 19.17
N GLU A 288 16.98 19.81 18.41
CA GLU A 288 16.07 18.70 18.77
C GLU A 288 16.51 18.04 20.08
N HIS A 289 17.82 17.85 20.28
CA HIS A 289 18.34 17.24 21.49
C HIS A 289 17.98 18.08 22.72
N ARG A 290 18.24 19.41 22.71
CA ARG A 290 17.89 20.32 23.80
C ARG A 290 16.38 20.32 24.08
N ALA A 291 15.55 20.40 23.04
CA ALA A 291 14.09 20.33 23.19
C ALA A 291 13.63 19.01 23.80
N ALA A 292 14.22 17.90 23.36
CA ALA A 292 13.93 16.57 23.91
C ALA A 292 14.38 16.41 25.36
N GLU A 293 15.55 16.97 25.75
CA GLU A 293 16.00 16.97 27.15
C GLU A 293 15.02 17.71 28.06
N THR A 294 14.55 18.88 27.63
CA THR A 294 13.53 19.64 28.37
C THR A 294 12.25 18.85 28.51
N LEU A 295 11.73 18.31 27.40
CA LEU A 295 10.49 17.50 27.40
C LEU A 295 10.62 16.27 28.31
N VAL A 296 11.76 15.56 28.25
CA VAL A 296 11.98 14.35 29.06
C VAL A 296 12.16 14.72 30.55
N ALA A 297 12.76 15.88 30.85
CA ALA A 297 12.89 16.35 32.23
C ALA A 297 11.52 16.67 32.85
N GLU A 298 10.61 17.24 32.09
CA GLU A 298 9.28 17.66 32.54
C GLU A 298 8.24 16.55 32.50
N GLN A 299 8.24 15.71 31.46
CA GLN A 299 7.14 14.79 31.15
C GLN A 299 7.58 13.34 30.94
N GLY A 300 8.89 13.04 31.03
CA GLY A 300 9.43 11.70 30.88
C GLY A 300 9.59 11.20 29.44
N LEU A 301 10.27 10.06 29.30
CA LEU A 301 10.57 9.42 28.01
C LEU A 301 9.31 9.03 27.22
N PHE A 302 8.22 8.70 27.89
CA PHE A 302 6.95 8.38 27.21
C PHE A 302 6.49 9.54 26.32
N SER A 303 6.54 10.79 26.82
CA SER A 303 6.09 11.97 26.07
C SER A 303 6.95 12.22 24.83
N LEU A 304 8.28 12.03 24.95
CA LEU A 304 9.18 12.08 23.80
C LEU A 304 8.83 10.98 22.78
N CYS A 305 8.72 9.74 23.22
CA CYS A 305 8.41 8.60 22.33
C CYS A 305 7.06 8.78 21.62
N ARG A 306 6.04 9.28 22.34
CA ARG A 306 4.75 9.63 21.76
C ARG A 306 4.88 10.73 20.70
N ALA A 307 5.67 11.79 20.94
CA ALA A 307 5.91 12.85 19.99
C ALA A 307 6.61 12.35 18.71
N LEU A 308 7.65 11.51 18.87
CA LEU A 308 8.40 10.95 17.73
C LEU A 308 7.51 10.05 16.87
N LEU A 309 6.71 9.15 17.45
CA LEU A 309 5.78 8.28 16.71
C LEU A 309 4.65 9.04 16.00
N ASN A 310 4.39 10.30 16.39
CA ASN A 310 3.38 11.17 15.78
C ASN A 310 3.98 12.20 14.80
N ALA A 311 5.29 12.25 14.67
CA ALA A 311 5.95 13.17 13.77
C ALA A 311 5.75 12.80 12.30
N ASN A 312 5.70 13.81 11.41
CA ASN A 312 5.62 13.57 9.98
C ASN A 312 6.81 12.73 9.47
N GLU A 313 8.01 12.98 9.98
CA GLU A 313 9.23 12.24 9.62
C GLU A 313 9.10 10.72 9.90
N PHE A 314 8.32 10.31 10.90
CA PHE A 314 8.01 8.91 11.15
C PHE A 314 7.07 8.30 10.09
N SER A 315 6.15 9.11 9.57
CA SER A 315 5.06 8.64 8.72
C SER A 315 5.34 8.82 7.22
N TYR A 316 6.38 9.55 6.85
CA TYR A 316 6.74 9.82 5.46
C TYR A 316 8.10 9.20 5.11
N LEU A 317 8.20 8.72 3.87
CA LEU A 317 9.44 8.28 3.23
C LEU A 317 9.95 9.41 2.34
N ASP A 318 11.19 9.79 2.58
CA ASP A 318 11.95 10.77 1.78
C ASP A 318 12.82 10.08 0.72
#